data_2278bc09afab5b1158a296460e86e403
#
_entry.id   2278bc09afab5b1158a296460e86e403
#
_cell.length_a   1.000
_cell.length_b   1.000
_cell.length_c   1.000
_cell.angle_alpha   90.00
_cell.angle_beta   90.00
_cell.angle_gamma   90.00
#
_symmetry.space_group_name_H-M   'P 1'
#
loop_
_entity.id
_entity.type
_entity.pdbx_description
1 polymer ?
#
loop_
_entity_poly.entity_id
_entity_poly.type
_entity_poly.pdbx_seq_one_letter_code
_entity_poly.pdbx_strand_id
1 'polypeptide(L)'
;MYNPIEAIRMEIKKVTIKNIQKGSLSSSICEGIQHIKILPFLSIVQAVEGCYEIRLGDGKMLNTGEGGFFVAPSDMQQTIVHHVNKQSGKMNARWVFIDVIINDAHHFDKLYQLPIIADEKTKYELNDYFDILFENRGILEDYACCYRILSILLNISKEKKGNTKNPVYLAVEHIEQHYSSDIRVSDLAKSACTSESNLYALFKKNFGISPIAYLNRYRLSVAAQMLSETDLNISSIGLKTGIKDSLYFSRMFKRSYGVSPREYRKTHGNQKQNSSN
;
A
#
# COMPACT_ATOMS: atom_id res chain seq x y z
N MET A 1 14.13 4.25 36.31
CA MET A 1 14.93 3.97 35.09
C MET A 1 13.99 4.00 33.90
N TYR A 2 14.04 5.07 33.13
CA TYR A 2 13.26 5.24 31.91
C TYR A 2 13.86 4.33 30.84
N ASN A 3 13.09 3.40 30.31
CA ASN A 3 13.53 2.53 29.23
C ASN A 3 13.26 3.23 27.88
N PRO A 4 14.27 3.75 27.15
CA PRO A 4 14.06 4.59 25.98
C PRO A 4 13.99 3.81 24.67
N ILE A 5 13.48 2.58 24.66
CA ILE A 5 13.31 1.77 23.45
C ILE A 5 11.90 1.14 23.46
N GLU A 6 10.88 1.93 23.60
CA GLU A 6 9.65 1.62 22.89
C GLU A 6 9.87 2.06 21.45
N ALA A 7 10.08 1.09 20.57
CA ALA A 7 10.13 1.32 19.14
C ALA A 7 8.85 2.10 18.77
N ILE A 8 9.01 3.34 18.28
CA ILE A 8 7.92 4.16 17.77
C ILE A 8 7.28 3.31 16.67
N ARG A 9 6.15 2.69 16.98
CA ARG A 9 5.31 2.02 15.98
C ARG A 9 4.82 3.11 15.04
N MET A 10 4.97 2.89 13.74
CA MET A 10 4.37 3.81 12.77
C MET A 10 2.86 3.79 12.96
N GLU A 11 2.30 4.94 13.31
CA GLU A 11 0.86 5.10 13.42
C GLU A 11 0.23 4.99 12.02
N ILE A 12 -0.64 3.99 11.83
CA ILE A 12 -1.42 3.89 10.60
C ILE A 12 -2.58 4.88 10.68
N LYS A 13 -2.46 5.99 9.95
CA LYS A 13 -3.50 7.03 9.87
C LYS A 13 -4.43 6.84 8.67
N LYS A 14 -3.91 6.21 7.62
CA LYS A 14 -4.63 6.03 6.37
C LYS A 14 -4.21 4.74 5.66
N VAL A 15 -5.20 3.99 5.18
CA VAL A 15 -5.01 2.83 4.31
C VAL A 15 -5.77 3.10 3.02
N THR A 16 -5.09 3.07 1.88
CA THR A 16 -5.70 3.31 0.58
C THR A 16 -5.46 2.11 -0.34
N ILE A 17 -6.52 1.44 -0.73
CA ILE A 17 -6.48 0.44 -1.80
C ILE A 17 -6.65 1.20 -3.12
N LYS A 18 -5.62 1.17 -3.97
CA LYS A 18 -5.64 1.84 -5.28
C LYS A 18 -6.24 0.96 -6.37
N ASN A 19 -6.00 -0.33 -6.29
CA ASN A 19 -6.47 -1.28 -7.28
C ASN A 19 -6.67 -2.66 -6.66
N ILE A 20 -7.66 -3.38 -7.17
CA ILE A 20 -7.94 -4.78 -6.85
C ILE A 20 -8.05 -5.54 -8.17
N GLN A 21 -7.34 -6.66 -8.26
CA GLN A 21 -7.50 -7.63 -9.35
C GLN A 21 -7.79 -8.98 -8.72
N LYS A 22 -8.85 -9.64 -9.14
CA LYS A 22 -9.19 -10.99 -8.69
C LYS A 22 -9.40 -11.93 -9.86
N GLY A 23 -9.14 -13.19 -9.64
CA GLY A 23 -9.35 -14.21 -10.65
C GLY A 23 -9.31 -15.61 -10.07
N SER A 24 -9.74 -16.56 -10.86
CA SER A 24 -9.75 -17.98 -10.50
C SER A 24 -9.21 -18.82 -11.64
N LEU A 25 -8.67 -19.96 -11.29
CA LEU A 25 -8.25 -21.01 -12.18
C LEU A 25 -9.04 -22.27 -11.84
N SER A 26 -9.70 -22.84 -12.85
CA SER A 26 -10.30 -24.16 -12.76
C SER A 26 -9.87 -24.93 -14.00
N SER A 27 -8.83 -25.75 -13.89
CA SER A 27 -8.35 -26.51 -15.04
C SER A 27 -7.59 -27.77 -14.63
N SER A 28 -7.54 -28.71 -15.55
CA SER A 28 -6.61 -29.84 -15.51
C SER A 28 -5.21 -29.31 -15.83
N ILE A 29 -4.48 -28.83 -14.85
CA ILE A 29 -3.07 -28.47 -14.98
C ILE A 29 -2.25 -29.74 -14.83
N CYS A 30 -1.13 -29.85 -15.55
CA CYS A 30 -0.20 -30.94 -15.33
C CYS A 30 0.50 -30.80 -13.98
N GLU A 31 0.66 -31.90 -13.26
CA GLU A 31 1.43 -31.98 -12.02
C GLU A 31 2.83 -31.39 -12.20
N GLY A 32 3.27 -30.59 -11.24
CA GLY A 32 4.62 -30.04 -11.21
C GLY A 32 4.88 -28.86 -12.14
N ILE A 33 3.85 -28.28 -12.80
CA ILE A 33 4.05 -27.05 -13.58
C ILE A 33 4.58 -25.94 -12.69
N GLN A 34 5.68 -25.34 -13.14
CA GLN A 34 6.34 -24.23 -12.44
C GLN A 34 6.12 -22.90 -13.17
N HIS A 35 5.82 -21.87 -12.40
CA HIS A 35 5.79 -20.49 -12.85
C HIS A 35 6.77 -19.62 -12.04
N ILE A 36 7.46 -18.73 -12.74
CA ILE A 36 8.29 -17.69 -12.11
C ILE A 36 7.71 -16.35 -12.51
N LYS A 37 7.33 -15.54 -11.53
CA LYS A 37 6.75 -14.21 -11.77
C LYS A 37 7.17 -13.19 -10.72
N ILE A 38 7.11 -11.93 -11.10
CA ILE A 38 7.23 -10.78 -10.20
C ILE A 38 5.99 -9.94 -10.44
N LEU A 39 5.23 -9.64 -9.39
CA LEU A 39 4.02 -8.82 -9.47
C LEU A 39 4.18 -7.55 -8.67
N PRO A 40 3.72 -6.39 -9.17
CA PRO A 40 3.79 -5.12 -8.45
C PRO A 40 2.70 -4.98 -7.38
N PHE A 41 2.10 -6.08 -6.95
CA PHE A 41 0.96 -6.12 -6.03
C PHE A 41 1.21 -7.09 -4.89
N LEU A 42 0.63 -6.78 -3.72
CA LEU A 42 0.44 -7.77 -2.67
C LEU A 42 -0.47 -8.88 -3.22
N SER A 43 0.03 -10.10 -3.23
CA SER A 43 -0.67 -11.27 -3.79
C SER A 43 -1.15 -12.18 -2.67
N ILE A 44 -2.44 -12.49 -2.62
CA ILE A 44 -3.03 -13.50 -1.75
C ILE A 44 -3.68 -14.55 -2.64
N VAL A 45 -3.20 -15.78 -2.55
CA VAL A 45 -3.59 -16.87 -3.47
C VAL A 45 -4.00 -18.08 -2.65
N GLN A 46 -5.15 -18.65 -2.98
CA GLN A 46 -5.67 -19.86 -2.39
C GLN A 46 -5.58 -21.04 -3.37
N ALA A 47 -5.10 -22.17 -2.91
CA ALA A 47 -5.26 -23.45 -3.56
C ALA A 47 -6.57 -24.09 -3.06
N VAL A 48 -7.68 -23.87 -3.77
CA VAL A 48 -9.00 -24.41 -3.36
C VAL A 48 -9.00 -25.93 -3.44
N GLU A 49 -8.38 -26.48 -4.47
CA GLU A 49 -8.19 -27.93 -4.70
C GLU A 49 -6.76 -28.14 -5.22
N GLY A 50 -6.06 -29.15 -4.72
CA GLY A 50 -4.63 -29.31 -4.90
C GLY A 50 -3.84 -28.42 -3.94
N CYS A 51 -2.57 -28.17 -4.20
CA CYS A 51 -1.74 -27.29 -3.38
C CYS A 51 -0.65 -26.58 -4.19
N TYR A 52 -0.08 -25.54 -3.59
CA TYR A 52 1.09 -24.87 -4.13
C TYR A 52 2.34 -25.16 -3.32
N GLU A 53 3.46 -25.33 -3.99
CA GLU A 53 4.75 -25.02 -3.40
C GLU A 53 5.19 -23.64 -3.86
N ILE A 54 5.57 -22.79 -2.92
CA ILE A 54 5.96 -21.38 -3.13
C ILE A 54 7.33 -21.11 -2.55
N ARG A 55 8.16 -20.41 -3.31
CA ARG A 55 9.42 -19.80 -2.85
C ARG A 55 9.43 -18.33 -3.21
N LEU A 56 9.76 -17.49 -2.25
CA LEU A 56 9.96 -16.05 -2.44
C LEU A 56 11.46 -15.73 -2.47
N GLY A 57 11.91 -15.13 -3.58
CA GLY A 57 13.36 -14.84 -3.80
C GLY A 57 14.21 -16.09 -3.62
N ASP A 58 15.25 -15.99 -2.80
CA ASP A 58 16.18 -17.09 -2.46
C ASP A 58 15.76 -17.90 -1.23
N GLY A 59 14.52 -17.72 -0.77
CA GLY A 59 13.99 -18.41 0.41
C GLY A 59 13.78 -19.92 0.20
N LYS A 60 13.26 -20.57 1.22
CA LYS A 60 12.90 -22.00 1.16
C LYS A 60 11.58 -22.19 0.38
N MET A 61 11.45 -23.35 -0.24
CA MET A 61 10.17 -23.82 -0.79
C MET A 61 9.23 -24.20 0.36
N LEU A 62 8.01 -23.68 0.33
CA LEU A 62 6.98 -23.91 1.34
C LEU A 62 5.71 -24.43 0.65
N ASN A 63 5.01 -25.36 1.29
CA ASN A 63 3.79 -25.96 0.77
C ASN A 63 2.56 -25.35 1.45
N THR A 64 1.52 -25.01 0.67
CA THR A 64 0.28 -24.44 1.21
C THR A 64 -0.63 -25.46 1.87
N GLY A 65 -0.50 -26.73 1.51
CA GLY A 65 -1.56 -27.69 1.75
C GLY A 65 -2.81 -27.44 0.89
N GLU A 66 -3.74 -28.36 0.92
CA GLU A 66 -5.04 -28.22 0.25
C GLU A 66 -5.93 -27.19 0.96
N GLY A 67 -6.62 -26.36 0.16
CA GLY A 67 -7.38 -25.23 0.70
C GLY A 67 -6.51 -24.11 1.27
N GLY A 68 -5.18 -24.25 1.23
CA GLY A 68 -4.24 -23.33 1.87
C GLY A 68 -4.00 -22.06 1.09
N PHE A 69 -3.52 -21.04 1.81
CA PHE A 69 -3.19 -19.73 1.23
C PHE A 69 -1.69 -19.48 1.28
N PHE A 70 -1.19 -18.83 0.23
CA PHE A 70 0.09 -18.12 0.32
C PHE A 70 -0.09 -16.62 0.12
N VAL A 71 0.80 -15.87 0.77
CA VAL A 71 0.88 -14.40 0.67
C VAL A 71 2.25 -14.03 0.14
N ALA A 72 2.29 -13.25 -0.94
CA ALA A 72 3.54 -12.80 -1.53
C ALA A 72 3.57 -11.27 -1.63
N PRO A 73 4.63 -10.63 -1.10
CA PRO A 73 4.84 -9.20 -1.21
C PRO A 73 4.99 -8.73 -2.66
N SER A 74 4.71 -7.43 -2.89
CA SER A 74 4.95 -6.78 -4.18
C SER A 74 6.43 -6.79 -4.56
N ASP A 75 6.72 -6.82 -5.86
CA ASP A 75 8.05 -6.76 -6.45
C ASP A 75 9.02 -7.87 -6.01
N MET A 76 8.50 -8.94 -5.42
CA MET A 76 9.30 -10.10 -5.02
C MET A 76 9.13 -11.23 -6.03
N GLN A 77 10.24 -11.86 -6.43
CA GLN A 77 10.20 -13.01 -7.29
C GLN A 77 9.49 -14.17 -6.59
N GLN A 78 8.49 -14.71 -7.25
CA GLN A 78 7.69 -15.86 -6.82
C GLN A 78 7.99 -17.04 -7.73
N THR A 79 8.52 -18.12 -7.17
CA THR A 79 8.58 -19.43 -7.86
C THR A 79 7.45 -20.27 -7.31
N ILE A 80 6.50 -20.64 -8.16
CA ILE A 80 5.26 -21.33 -7.80
C ILE A 80 5.21 -22.66 -8.56
N VAL A 81 5.04 -23.76 -7.83
CA VAL A 81 4.82 -25.10 -8.40
C VAL A 81 3.39 -25.54 -8.07
N HIS A 82 2.68 -26.02 -9.07
CA HIS A 82 1.31 -26.50 -8.96
C HIS A 82 1.29 -27.99 -8.69
N HIS A 83 0.55 -28.42 -7.68
CA HIS A 83 0.30 -29.84 -7.38
C HIS A 83 -1.20 -30.11 -7.43
N VAL A 84 -1.59 -31.05 -8.26
CA VAL A 84 -3.00 -31.46 -8.41
C VAL A 84 -3.46 -32.28 -7.21
N ASN A 85 -4.75 -32.22 -6.91
CA ASN A 85 -5.35 -33.12 -5.95
C ASN A 85 -5.27 -34.58 -6.49
N LYS A 86 -4.75 -35.48 -5.69
CA LYS A 86 -4.48 -36.89 -6.11
C LYS A 86 -5.75 -37.68 -6.43
N GLN A 87 -6.89 -37.28 -5.90
CA GLN A 87 -8.16 -38.00 -6.12
C GLN A 87 -8.87 -37.51 -7.38
N SER A 88 -8.95 -36.18 -7.56
CA SER A 88 -9.67 -35.57 -8.70
C SER A 88 -8.80 -35.30 -9.90
N GLY A 89 -7.47 -35.25 -9.75
CA GLY A 89 -6.52 -34.86 -10.80
C GLY A 89 -6.62 -33.38 -11.20
N LYS A 90 -7.25 -32.53 -10.37
CA LYS A 90 -7.52 -31.13 -10.66
C LYS A 90 -6.72 -30.20 -9.76
N MET A 91 -6.50 -28.99 -10.25
CA MET A 91 -6.00 -27.85 -9.51
C MET A 91 -6.98 -26.70 -9.68
N ASN A 92 -7.62 -26.29 -8.60
CA ASN A 92 -8.49 -25.13 -8.54
C ASN A 92 -7.88 -24.10 -7.63
N ALA A 93 -7.83 -22.86 -8.10
CA ALA A 93 -7.25 -21.77 -7.35
C ALA A 93 -8.05 -20.49 -7.54
N ARG A 94 -7.94 -19.59 -6.57
CA ARG A 94 -8.44 -18.23 -6.67
C ARG A 94 -7.45 -17.27 -6.01
N TRP A 95 -7.42 -16.04 -6.49
CA TRP A 95 -6.46 -15.05 -6.01
C TRP A 95 -7.03 -13.65 -6.00
N VAL A 96 -6.46 -12.84 -5.14
CA VAL A 96 -6.63 -11.40 -5.16
C VAL A 96 -5.26 -10.72 -5.11
N PHE A 97 -5.06 -9.73 -5.98
CA PHE A 97 -3.91 -8.85 -6.01
C PHE A 97 -4.36 -7.46 -5.57
N ILE A 98 -3.68 -6.89 -4.59
CA ILE A 98 -4.08 -5.62 -3.97
C ILE A 98 -2.91 -4.63 -4.09
N ASP A 99 -3.17 -3.48 -4.72
CA ASP A 99 -2.28 -2.32 -4.63
C ASP A 99 -2.73 -1.47 -3.44
N VAL A 100 -1.99 -1.57 -2.33
CA VAL A 100 -2.34 -0.93 -1.06
C VAL A 100 -1.21 -0.06 -0.54
N ILE A 101 -1.57 1.18 -0.21
CA ILE A 101 -0.67 2.21 0.31
C ILE A 101 -1.09 2.60 1.72
N ILE A 102 -0.11 2.71 2.61
CA ILE A 102 -0.25 3.20 3.98
C ILE A 102 0.27 4.63 4.06
N ASN A 103 -0.50 5.53 4.69
CA ASN A 103 -0.17 6.94 4.90
C ASN A 103 0.29 7.66 3.62
N ASP A 104 -0.33 7.32 2.47
CA ASP A 104 -0.03 7.87 1.13
C ASP A 104 1.43 7.69 0.64
N ALA A 105 2.24 6.92 1.36
CA ALA A 105 3.69 6.84 1.14
C ALA A 105 4.23 5.42 0.96
N HIS A 106 3.72 4.45 1.67
CA HIS A 106 4.35 3.14 1.79
C HIS A 106 3.45 2.02 1.33
N HIS A 107 4.00 1.09 0.55
CA HIS A 107 3.32 -0.18 0.31
C HIS A 107 3.25 -0.99 1.60
N PHE A 108 2.08 -1.55 1.89
CA PHE A 108 1.79 -2.31 3.09
C PHE A 108 2.83 -3.41 3.38
N ASP A 109 3.17 -4.16 2.37
CA ASP A 109 4.11 -5.29 2.44
C ASP A 109 5.59 -4.88 2.54
N LYS A 110 5.90 -3.59 2.35
CA LYS A 110 7.25 -3.06 2.62
C LYS A 110 7.42 -2.71 4.10
N LEU A 111 6.34 -2.38 4.80
CA LEU A 111 6.34 -2.05 6.22
C LEU A 111 6.26 -3.29 7.12
N TYR A 112 5.53 -4.30 6.68
CA TYR A 112 5.24 -5.48 7.47
C TYR A 112 5.84 -6.74 6.87
N GLN A 113 6.36 -7.60 7.76
CA GLN A 113 6.76 -8.96 7.41
C GLN A 113 5.53 -9.86 7.52
N LEU A 114 5.03 -10.25 6.36
CA LEU A 114 3.87 -11.14 6.25
C LEU A 114 4.32 -12.60 6.33
N PRO A 115 3.53 -13.49 6.92
CA PRO A 115 3.74 -14.92 6.78
C PRO A 115 3.52 -15.32 5.31
N ILE A 116 4.38 -16.17 4.77
CA ILE A 116 4.25 -16.65 3.39
C ILE A 116 3.08 -17.62 3.27
N ILE A 117 2.92 -18.49 4.25
CA ILE A 117 1.82 -19.48 4.35
C ILE A 117 0.91 -19.07 5.51
N ALA A 118 -0.40 -19.06 5.27
CA ALA A 118 -1.39 -18.86 6.32
C ALA A 118 -1.49 -20.12 7.21
N ASP A 119 -1.52 -19.92 8.52
CA ASP A 119 -1.83 -20.98 9.46
C ASP A 119 -3.34 -21.35 9.39
N GLU A 120 -3.76 -22.44 10.03
CA GLU A 120 -5.14 -22.94 9.96
C GLU A 120 -6.17 -21.92 10.45
N LYS A 121 -5.86 -21.13 11.47
CA LYS A 121 -6.76 -20.07 11.95
C LYS A 121 -6.91 -18.98 10.90
N THR A 122 -5.81 -18.48 10.38
CA THR A 122 -5.80 -17.45 9.34
C THR A 122 -6.45 -17.93 8.05
N LYS A 123 -6.23 -19.19 7.67
CA LYS A 123 -6.88 -19.84 6.54
C LYS A 123 -8.40 -19.81 6.69
N TYR A 124 -8.92 -20.15 7.86
CA TYR A 124 -10.37 -20.12 8.13
C TYR A 124 -10.92 -18.69 7.98
N GLU A 125 -10.27 -17.71 8.61
CA GLU A 125 -10.71 -16.31 8.54
C GLU A 125 -10.64 -15.75 7.11
N LEU A 126 -9.62 -16.10 6.32
CA LEU A 126 -9.49 -15.66 4.93
C LEU A 126 -10.52 -16.31 4.01
N ASN A 127 -10.90 -17.56 4.27
CA ASN A 127 -11.90 -18.28 3.47
C ASN A 127 -13.22 -17.53 3.38
N ASP A 128 -13.75 -17.06 4.52
CA ASP A 128 -15.03 -16.36 4.56
C ASP A 128 -15.03 -15.13 3.63
N TYR A 129 -13.96 -14.34 3.66
CA TYR A 129 -13.86 -13.15 2.79
C TYR A 129 -13.56 -13.50 1.33
N PHE A 130 -12.83 -14.59 1.06
CA PHE A 130 -12.65 -15.08 -0.30
C PHE A 130 -13.94 -15.61 -0.88
N ASP A 131 -14.77 -16.29 -0.11
CA ASP A 131 -16.09 -16.76 -0.56
C ASP A 131 -16.97 -15.58 -0.97
N ILE A 132 -17.10 -14.57 -0.12
CA ILE A 132 -17.84 -13.34 -0.44
C ILE A 132 -17.26 -12.63 -1.67
N LEU A 133 -15.93 -12.50 -1.76
CA LEU A 133 -15.22 -11.83 -2.85
C LEU A 133 -15.52 -12.46 -4.22
N PHE A 134 -15.71 -13.80 -4.26
CA PHE A 134 -15.97 -14.54 -5.49
C PHE A 134 -17.45 -14.77 -5.79
N GLU A 135 -18.35 -14.35 -4.92
CA GLU A 135 -19.79 -14.27 -5.22
C GLU A 135 -20.17 -13.11 -6.15
N ASN A 136 -19.21 -12.22 -6.49
CA ASN A 136 -19.40 -11.07 -7.39
C ASN A 136 -20.53 -10.11 -6.97
N ARG A 137 -20.63 -9.80 -5.69
CA ARG A 137 -21.64 -8.89 -5.10
C ARG A 137 -21.43 -7.41 -5.48
N GLY A 138 -20.36 -7.09 -6.19
CA GLY A 138 -20.06 -5.75 -6.70
C GLY A 138 -18.82 -5.11 -6.08
N ILE A 139 -18.40 -4.01 -6.68
CA ILE A 139 -17.11 -3.36 -6.38
C ILE A 139 -16.96 -2.92 -4.92
N LEU A 140 -18.02 -2.43 -4.29
CA LEU A 140 -17.97 -1.97 -2.89
C LEU A 140 -17.72 -3.15 -1.94
N GLU A 141 -18.33 -4.30 -2.20
CA GLU A 141 -18.11 -5.50 -1.41
C GLU A 141 -16.70 -6.05 -1.61
N ASP A 142 -16.16 -5.98 -2.84
CA ASP A 142 -14.77 -6.34 -3.14
C ASP A 142 -13.79 -5.51 -2.30
N TYR A 143 -13.99 -4.19 -2.21
CA TYR A 143 -13.16 -3.32 -1.38
C TYR A 143 -13.33 -3.63 0.12
N ALA A 144 -14.55 -3.86 0.59
CA ALA A 144 -14.81 -4.23 1.98
C ALA A 144 -14.10 -5.52 2.37
N CYS A 145 -14.21 -6.57 1.54
CA CYS A 145 -13.49 -7.84 1.73
C CYS A 145 -11.97 -7.63 1.74
N CYS A 146 -11.42 -6.85 0.81
CA CYS A 146 -9.99 -6.57 0.75
C CYS A 146 -9.50 -5.82 2.00
N TYR A 147 -10.24 -4.85 2.54
CA TYR A 147 -9.90 -4.20 3.80
C TYR A 147 -9.94 -5.18 4.99
N ARG A 148 -10.87 -6.12 5.02
CA ARG A 148 -10.90 -7.18 6.04
C ARG A 148 -9.72 -8.13 5.92
N ILE A 149 -9.38 -8.57 4.71
CA ILE A 149 -8.20 -9.39 4.44
C ILE A 149 -6.93 -8.66 4.91
N LEU A 150 -6.77 -7.37 4.58
CA LEU A 150 -5.64 -6.56 5.04
C LEU A 150 -5.58 -6.44 6.58
N SER A 151 -6.73 -6.31 7.24
CA SER A 151 -6.82 -6.30 8.71
C SER A 151 -6.35 -7.62 9.33
N ILE A 152 -6.74 -8.76 8.76
CA ILE A 152 -6.26 -10.09 9.19
C ILE A 152 -4.74 -10.17 9.00
N LEU A 153 -4.24 -9.83 7.82
CA LEU A 153 -2.81 -9.86 7.52
C LEU A 153 -2.01 -8.93 8.43
N LEU A 154 -2.53 -7.76 8.78
CA LEU A 154 -1.89 -6.85 9.71
C LEU A 154 -1.76 -7.45 11.11
N ASN A 155 -2.81 -8.11 11.61
CA ASN A 155 -2.83 -8.73 12.95
C ASN A 155 -1.82 -9.86 13.10
N ILE A 156 -1.54 -10.62 12.03
CA ILE A 156 -0.59 -11.74 12.03
C ILE A 156 0.82 -11.34 11.57
N SER A 157 0.97 -10.11 11.07
CA SER A 157 2.25 -9.60 10.58
C SER A 157 3.16 -9.13 11.72
N LYS A 158 4.45 -9.08 11.43
CA LYS A 158 5.43 -8.42 12.27
C LYS A 158 5.92 -7.17 11.59
N GLU A 159 6.03 -6.08 12.32
CA GLU A 159 6.68 -4.89 11.81
C GLU A 159 8.13 -5.24 11.44
N LYS A 160 8.59 -4.86 10.26
CA LYS A 160 9.96 -5.16 9.83
C LYS A 160 10.94 -4.41 10.71
N LYS A 161 11.67 -5.12 11.56
CA LYS A 161 12.76 -4.56 12.35
C LYS A 161 13.76 -3.92 11.40
N GLY A 162 13.96 -2.61 11.52
CA GLY A 162 14.90 -1.86 10.68
C GLY A 162 14.27 -0.81 9.78
N ASN A 163 12.95 -0.74 9.63
CA ASN A 163 12.30 0.36 8.93
C ASN A 163 12.56 1.71 9.61
N THR A 164 12.73 1.73 10.94
CA THR A 164 13.19 2.92 11.69
C THR A 164 14.62 3.36 11.34
N LYS A 165 15.42 2.50 10.68
CA LYS A 165 16.77 2.83 10.16
C LYS A 165 16.78 2.95 8.62
N ASN A 166 15.67 2.75 7.94
CA ASN A 166 15.63 2.94 6.49
C ASN A 166 15.63 4.44 6.17
N PRO A 167 16.63 4.95 5.45
CA PRO A 167 16.74 6.38 5.14
C PRO A 167 15.50 6.93 4.44
N VAL A 168 14.83 6.15 3.59
CA VAL A 168 13.60 6.56 2.91
C VAL A 168 12.47 6.77 3.91
N TYR A 169 12.31 5.83 4.84
CA TYR A 169 11.29 5.91 5.88
C TYR A 169 11.49 7.15 6.76
N LEU A 170 12.71 7.35 7.28
CA LEU A 170 13.03 8.50 8.13
C LEU A 170 12.83 9.84 7.40
N ALA A 171 13.18 9.90 6.10
CA ALA A 171 12.96 11.10 5.31
C ALA A 171 11.47 11.37 5.07
N VAL A 172 10.67 10.33 4.81
CA VAL A 172 9.22 10.46 4.63
C VAL A 172 8.55 10.88 5.94
N GLU A 173 8.90 10.25 7.05
CA GLU A 173 8.41 10.64 8.38
C GLU A 173 8.73 12.11 8.68
N HIS A 174 9.95 12.57 8.38
CA HIS A 174 10.32 13.96 8.54
C HIS A 174 9.47 14.89 7.65
N ILE A 175 9.19 14.49 6.41
CA ILE A 175 8.29 15.23 5.52
C ILE A 175 6.88 15.33 6.13
N GLU A 176 6.32 14.22 6.59
CA GLU A 176 4.96 14.18 7.18
C GLU A 176 4.83 15.05 8.41
N GLN A 177 5.85 15.09 9.25
CA GLN A 177 5.85 15.89 10.48
C GLN A 177 6.10 17.38 10.24
N HIS A 178 6.85 17.74 9.18
CA HIS A 178 7.36 19.10 8.97
C HIS A 178 7.02 19.71 7.61
N TYR A 179 6.12 19.10 6.81
CA TYR A 179 5.84 19.52 5.41
C TYR A 179 5.51 21.00 5.24
N SER A 180 4.92 21.63 6.26
CA SER A 180 4.58 23.06 6.22
C SER A 180 5.78 24.00 6.37
N SER A 181 6.94 23.48 6.81
CA SER A 181 8.18 24.22 7.03
C SER A 181 9.02 24.31 5.74
N ASP A 182 10.07 25.14 5.78
CA ASP A 182 11.04 25.22 4.69
C ASP A 182 12.05 24.07 4.81
N ILE A 183 11.78 22.97 4.10
CA ILE A 183 12.59 21.74 4.10
C ILE A 183 13.50 21.73 2.91
N ARG A 184 14.81 21.55 3.15
CA ARG A 184 15.85 21.31 2.14
C ARG A 184 16.18 19.81 2.06
N VAL A 185 16.77 19.40 0.93
CA VAL A 185 17.23 18.01 0.78
C VAL A 185 18.26 17.63 1.85
N SER A 186 19.11 18.59 2.22
CA SER A 186 20.09 18.41 3.30
C SER A 186 19.45 18.07 4.65
N ASP A 187 18.27 18.63 4.95
CA ASP A 187 17.54 18.36 6.19
C ASP A 187 16.97 16.95 6.18
N LEU A 188 16.41 16.54 5.03
CA LEU A 188 15.92 15.18 4.81
C LEU A 188 17.06 14.15 4.88
N ALA A 189 18.22 14.45 4.31
CA ALA A 189 19.36 13.56 4.34
C ALA A 189 19.93 13.40 5.76
N LYS A 190 19.96 14.49 6.54
CA LYS A 190 20.34 14.45 7.96
C LYS A 190 19.37 13.62 8.79
N SER A 191 18.06 13.88 8.68
CA SER A 191 17.04 13.10 9.40
C SER A 191 17.07 11.62 9.03
N ALA A 192 17.40 11.32 7.78
CA ALA A 192 17.52 9.98 7.24
C ALA A 192 18.89 9.30 7.51
N CYS A 193 19.82 9.98 8.22
CA CYS A 193 21.18 9.49 8.49
C CYS A 193 21.90 9.00 7.21
N THR A 194 21.79 9.74 6.09
CA THR A 194 22.34 9.37 4.79
C THR A 194 22.87 10.60 4.04
N SER A 195 23.60 10.38 2.93
CA SER A 195 23.99 11.46 2.03
C SER A 195 22.84 11.90 1.13
N GLU A 196 22.86 13.16 0.66
CA GLU A 196 21.86 13.66 -0.30
C GLU A 196 21.82 12.81 -1.57
N SER A 197 22.97 12.44 -2.12
CA SER A 197 23.08 11.60 -3.33
C SER A 197 22.40 10.23 -3.14
N ASN A 198 22.66 9.58 -2.00
CA ASN A 198 22.02 8.31 -1.69
C ASN A 198 20.51 8.47 -1.48
N LEU A 199 20.09 9.56 -0.83
CA LEU A 199 18.66 9.86 -0.65
C LEU A 199 17.96 10.05 -2.01
N TYR A 200 18.56 10.77 -2.95
CA TYR A 200 18.04 10.91 -4.32
C TYR A 200 17.88 9.55 -5.01
N ALA A 201 18.91 8.69 -4.95
CA ALA A 201 18.88 7.35 -5.54
C ALA A 201 17.78 6.49 -4.93
N LEU A 202 17.64 6.52 -3.60
CA LEU A 202 16.62 5.79 -2.87
C LEU A 202 15.20 6.27 -3.20
N PHE A 203 14.96 7.59 -3.26
CA PHE A 203 13.64 8.13 -3.65
C PHE A 203 13.30 7.80 -5.09
N LYS A 204 14.28 7.89 -6.00
CA LYS A 204 14.10 7.51 -7.40
C LYS A 204 13.75 6.03 -7.55
N LYS A 205 14.44 5.17 -6.78
CA LYS A 205 14.18 3.72 -6.76
C LYS A 205 12.79 3.36 -6.20
N ASN A 206 12.38 4.00 -5.08
CA ASN A 206 11.15 3.63 -4.37
C ASN A 206 9.90 4.34 -4.89
N PHE A 207 10.03 5.59 -5.38
CA PHE A 207 8.90 6.44 -5.76
C PHE A 207 8.94 6.95 -7.21
N GLY A 208 10.03 6.72 -7.93
CA GLY A 208 10.24 7.23 -9.28
C GLY A 208 10.49 8.75 -9.37
N ILE A 209 10.52 9.46 -8.24
CA ILE A 209 10.64 10.92 -8.15
C ILE A 209 11.73 11.34 -7.15
N SER A 210 12.12 12.62 -7.17
CA SER A 210 13.09 13.17 -6.21
C SER A 210 12.47 13.42 -4.82
N PRO A 211 13.30 13.56 -3.75
CA PRO A 211 12.80 13.89 -2.41
C PRO A 211 11.95 15.17 -2.35
N ILE A 212 12.37 16.24 -3.05
CA ILE A 212 11.61 17.50 -3.10
C ILE A 212 10.33 17.36 -3.93
N ALA A 213 10.33 16.57 -5.00
CA ALA A 213 9.12 16.28 -5.75
C ALA A 213 8.12 15.51 -4.89
N TYR A 214 8.60 14.59 -4.04
CA TYR A 214 7.79 13.87 -3.07
C TYR A 214 7.19 14.83 -2.02
N LEU A 215 8.00 15.69 -1.39
CA LEU A 215 7.53 16.73 -0.47
C LEU A 215 6.42 17.59 -1.09
N ASN A 216 6.65 18.06 -2.31
CA ASN A 216 5.66 18.89 -3.00
C ASN A 216 4.37 18.12 -3.31
N ARG A 217 4.46 16.85 -3.68
CA ARG A 217 3.29 15.99 -3.87
C ARG A 217 2.51 15.79 -2.56
N TYR A 218 3.22 15.59 -1.45
CA TYR A 218 2.61 15.47 -0.11
C TYR A 218 1.89 16.78 0.28
N ARG A 219 2.54 17.93 0.10
CA ARG A 219 1.92 19.26 0.33
C ARG A 219 0.63 19.46 -0.45
N LEU A 220 0.65 19.06 -1.72
CA LEU A 220 -0.53 19.16 -2.58
C LEU A 220 -1.65 18.20 -2.16
N SER A 221 -1.35 17.01 -1.64
CA SER A 221 -2.38 16.10 -1.12
C SER A 221 -3.06 16.65 0.12
N VAL A 222 -2.29 17.25 1.04
CA VAL A 222 -2.85 17.94 2.21
C VAL A 222 -3.67 19.16 1.79
N ALA A 223 -3.20 19.92 0.77
CA ALA A 223 -3.96 21.04 0.22
C ALA A 223 -5.29 20.59 -0.40
N ALA A 224 -5.32 19.47 -1.13
CA ALA A 224 -6.53 18.91 -1.70
C ALA A 224 -7.55 18.53 -0.62
N GLN A 225 -7.08 17.93 0.48
CA GLN A 225 -7.92 17.64 1.64
C GLN A 225 -8.47 18.93 2.27
N MET A 226 -7.63 19.94 2.51
CA MET A 226 -8.09 21.23 3.05
C MET A 226 -9.09 21.93 2.14
N LEU A 227 -8.92 21.84 0.82
CA LEU A 227 -9.86 22.39 -0.15
C LEU A 227 -11.24 21.73 -0.08
N SER A 228 -11.28 20.44 0.22
CA SER A 228 -12.53 19.67 0.34
C SER A 228 -13.21 19.86 1.69
N GLU A 229 -12.46 20.03 2.76
CA GLU A 229 -12.96 19.98 4.15
C GLU A 229 -13.14 21.36 4.79
N THR A 230 -12.52 22.41 4.23
CA THR A 230 -12.50 23.75 4.86
C THR A 230 -12.85 24.88 3.92
N ASP A 231 -13.32 25.99 4.48
CA ASP A 231 -13.62 27.25 3.76
C ASP A 231 -12.40 28.20 3.69
N LEU A 232 -11.22 27.74 4.11
CA LEU A 232 -10.00 28.55 4.06
C LEU A 232 -9.74 29.08 2.65
N ASN A 233 -9.32 30.33 2.49
CA ASN A 233 -8.97 30.84 1.18
C ASN A 233 -7.75 30.09 0.58
N ILE A 234 -7.66 30.11 -0.73
CA ILE A 234 -6.66 29.32 -1.48
C ILE A 234 -5.21 29.71 -1.09
N SER A 235 -4.97 31.01 -0.89
CA SER A 235 -3.64 31.49 -0.46
C SER A 235 -3.28 31.02 0.95
N SER A 236 -4.23 31.00 1.88
CA SER A 236 -4.03 30.47 3.22
C SER A 236 -3.73 28.97 3.21
N ILE A 237 -4.37 28.21 2.33
CA ILE A 237 -4.07 26.78 2.17
C ILE A 237 -2.64 26.59 1.66
N GLY A 238 -2.22 27.36 0.64
CA GLY A 238 -0.84 27.34 0.15
C GLY A 238 0.15 27.60 1.27
N LEU A 239 -0.06 28.65 2.08
CA LEU A 239 0.79 28.98 3.22
C LEU A 239 0.84 27.86 4.27
N LYS A 240 -0.32 27.31 4.65
CA LYS A 240 -0.42 26.22 5.63
C LYS A 240 0.23 24.93 5.16
N THR A 241 0.33 24.72 3.86
CA THR A 241 1.00 23.55 3.25
C THR A 241 2.46 23.82 2.90
N GLY A 242 3.01 24.97 3.29
CA GLY A 242 4.41 25.33 3.08
C GLY A 242 4.75 25.85 1.68
N ILE A 243 3.74 26.22 0.87
CA ILE A 243 3.92 26.79 -0.45
C ILE A 243 3.52 28.29 -0.38
N LYS A 244 4.50 29.15 -0.12
CA LYS A 244 4.28 30.56 0.17
C LYS A 244 3.77 31.38 -1.02
N ASP A 245 4.20 31.05 -2.23
CA ASP A 245 3.75 31.69 -3.46
C ASP A 245 2.43 31.10 -3.94
N SER A 246 1.36 31.86 -3.88
CA SER A 246 0.01 31.43 -4.25
C SER A 246 -0.16 31.15 -5.73
N LEU A 247 0.60 31.85 -6.61
CA LEU A 247 0.58 31.60 -8.05
C LEU A 247 1.32 30.27 -8.36
N TYR A 248 2.46 30.07 -7.73
CA TYR A 248 3.20 28.82 -7.84
C TYR A 248 2.39 27.65 -7.31
N PHE A 249 1.74 27.81 -6.13
CA PHE A 249 0.83 26.83 -5.58
C PHE A 249 -0.28 26.43 -6.58
N SER A 250 -0.96 27.44 -7.15
CA SER A 250 -2.07 27.19 -8.08
C SER A 250 -1.62 26.46 -9.35
N ARG A 251 -0.43 26.82 -9.89
CA ARG A 251 0.16 26.14 -11.05
C ARG A 251 0.54 24.69 -10.73
N MET A 252 1.21 24.47 -9.60
CA MET A 252 1.57 23.12 -9.16
C MET A 252 0.35 22.24 -8.94
N PHE A 253 -0.67 22.79 -8.27
CA PHE A 253 -1.92 22.08 -8.01
C PHE A 253 -2.60 21.67 -9.32
N LYS A 254 -2.78 22.62 -10.25
CA LYS A 254 -3.36 22.34 -11.58
C LYS A 254 -2.57 21.29 -12.36
N ARG A 255 -1.24 21.34 -12.30
CA ARG A 255 -0.38 20.33 -12.95
C ARG A 255 -0.56 18.94 -12.34
N SER A 256 -0.81 18.85 -11.03
CA SER A 256 -0.92 17.57 -10.30
C SER A 256 -2.33 16.97 -10.39
N TYR A 257 -3.37 17.80 -10.33
CA TYR A 257 -4.78 17.38 -10.25
C TYR A 257 -5.58 17.65 -11.53
N GLY A 258 -4.98 18.26 -12.53
CA GLY A 258 -5.64 18.58 -13.81
C GLY A 258 -6.53 19.83 -13.77
N VAL A 259 -6.98 20.26 -12.60
CA VAL A 259 -7.87 21.40 -12.37
C VAL A 259 -7.27 22.39 -11.39
N SER A 260 -7.72 23.65 -11.40
CA SER A 260 -7.27 24.66 -10.44
C SER A 260 -7.78 24.36 -9.02
N PRO A 261 -7.12 24.88 -7.94
CA PRO A 261 -7.62 24.72 -6.57
C PRO A 261 -9.06 25.21 -6.40
N ARG A 262 -9.47 26.26 -7.10
CA ARG A 262 -10.83 26.80 -7.06
C ARG A 262 -11.85 25.85 -7.68
N GLU A 263 -11.52 25.27 -8.84
CA GLU A 263 -12.34 24.27 -9.51
C GLU A 263 -12.43 23.00 -8.69
N TYR A 264 -11.29 22.56 -8.11
CA TYR A 264 -11.24 21.39 -7.24
C TYR A 264 -12.17 21.55 -6.03
N ARG A 265 -12.15 22.70 -5.36
CA ARG A 265 -13.07 23.00 -4.25
C ARG A 265 -14.52 22.96 -4.69
N LYS A 266 -14.85 23.52 -5.87
CA LYS A 266 -16.23 23.53 -6.40
C LYS A 266 -16.78 22.12 -6.61
N THR A 267 -15.92 21.19 -7.00
CA THR A 267 -16.33 19.80 -7.33
C THR A 267 -16.22 18.82 -6.17
N HIS A 268 -15.32 19.09 -5.19
CA HIS A 268 -15.01 18.16 -4.07
C HIS A 268 -15.22 18.79 -2.69
N GLY A 269 -15.52 20.09 -2.60
CA GLY A 269 -15.81 20.74 -1.31
C GLY A 269 -17.16 20.29 -0.76
N ASN A 270 -17.28 20.16 0.56
CA ASN A 270 -18.55 19.94 1.23
C ASN A 270 -19.51 21.09 0.87
N GLN A 271 -20.44 20.83 -0.04
CA GLN A 271 -21.59 21.69 -0.22
C GLN A 271 -22.40 21.61 1.07
N LYS A 272 -22.17 22.53 2.02
CA LYS A 272 -23.22 22.86 3.00
C LYS A 272 -24.44 23.22 2.18
N GLN A 273 -25.40 22.30 2.15
CA GLN A 273 -26.69 22.55 1.55
C GLN A 273 -27.19 23.91 2.07
N ASN A 274 -27.36 24.87 1.17
CA ASN A 274 -28.24 25.99 1.38
C ASN A 274 -29.68 25.44 1.46
N SER A 275 -30.01 24.88 2.60
CA SER A 275 -31.39 24.68 3.04
C SER A 275 -31.76 25.88 3.93
N SER A 276 -32.01 26.99 3.29
CA SER A 276 -32.73 28.13 3.84
C SER A 276 -33.52 28.73 2.69
N ASN A 277 -34.68 28.14 2.46
CA ASN A 277 -35.93 28.85 2.17
C ASN A 277 -37.06 27.83 2.19
#